data_e75736a73e039c4b795406e847470408
#
_entry.id   e75736a73e039c4b795406e847470408
#
_cell.length_a   1.000
_cell.length_b   1.000
_cell.length_c   1.000
_cell.angle_alpha   90.00
_cell.angle_beta   90.00
_cell.angle_gamma   90.00
#
_symmetry.space_group_name_H-M   'P 1'
#
loop_
_entity.id
_entity.type
_entity.pdbx_description
1 polymer ?
#
loop_
_entity_poly.entity_id
_entity_poly.type
_entity_poly.pdbx_seq_one_letter_code
_entity_poly.pdbx_strand_id
1 'polypeptide(L)'
;MTGPVVVPYGPHADQFLELTLPAGAGPAPVVVVLHGGFWRAAHGVELARPLAADLAGAGWAAVAVEYRRVGAGGGWPATVEDVAAALDALPGLPDAGRLDLSGVTVVGHSAGGHLAAWAAGRGRLPAGAPGAGPRVPVTAAVLQAGVLDLRRAARRRLGARAVQAFLGGGPRRRARRYALADPVRLLPTGAEVLCVHGTGDDVVPPGQSERYAAAAAAAGDRVEVRTVPGGHMGLVDPAGEAWALVRDWLERRRDGRGGRTTLEP
;
A
#
# COMPACT_ATOMS: atom_id res chain seq x y z
N MET A 1 -23.38 10.29 2.89
CA MET A 1 -22.45 9.44 2.15
C MET A 1 -23.13 8.11 1.90
N THR A 2 -23.16 7.64 0.67
CA THR A 2 -23.56 6.26 0.35
C THR A 2 -22.49 5.31 0.90
N GLY A 3 -22.89 4.15 1.44
CA GLY A 3 -21.93 3.15 1.92
C GLY A 3 -20.99 2.66 0.79
N PRO A 4 -19.94 1.89 1.14
CA PRO A 4 -18.99 1.37 0.16
C PRO A 4 -19.68 0.45 -0.85
N VAL A 5 -19.30 0.56 -2.11
CA VAL A 5 -19.69 -0.38 -3.17
C VAL A 5 -18.65 -1.49 -3.23
N VAL A 6 -19.10 -2.73 -3.01
CA VAL A 6 -18.22 -3.92 -3.10
C VAL A 6 -18.14 -4.38 -4.55
N VAL A 7 -16.92 -4.45 -5.08
CA VAL A 7 -16.66 -4.86 -6.47
C VAL A 7 -15.65 -6.01 -6.50
N PRO A 8 -16.01 -7.19 -7.01
CA PRO A 8 -15.06 -8.27 -7.22
C PRO A 8 -14.09 -7.90 -8.37
N TYR A 9 -12.80 -8.20 -8.18
CA TYR A 9 -11.78 -8.08 -9.23
C TYR A 9 -11.21 -9.42 -9.67
N GLY A 10 -11.73 -10.51 -9.11
CA GLY A 10 -11.36 -11.89 -9.44
C GLY A 10 -12.37 -12.92 -8.93
N PRO A 11 -12.17 -14.21 -9.21
CA PRO A 11 -13.15 -15.25 -8.92
C PRO A 11 -13.14 -15.76 -7.46
N HIS A 12 -12.12 -15.42 -6.66
CA HIS A 12 -12.02 -15.86 -5.27
C HIS A 12 -12.81 -14.93 -4.35
N ALA A 13 -13.39 -15.47 -3.28
CA ALA A 13 -14.16 -14.68 -2.31
C ALA A 13 -13.37 -13.51 -1.69
N ASP A 14 -12.05 -13.65 -1.54
CA ASP A 14 -11.16 -12.61 -1.04
C ASP A 14 -10.62 -11.67 -2.14
N GLN A 15 -11.10 -11.79 -3.38
CA GLN A 15 -10.70 -10.91 -4.49
C GLN A 15 -11.78 -9.84 -4.73
N PHE A 16 -11.91 -8.92 -3.80
CA PHE A 16 -12.81 -7.77 -3.92
C PHE A 16 -12.19 -6.48 -3.38
N LEU A 17 -12.75 -5.38 -3.80
CA LEU A 17 -12.46 -4.07 -3.25
C LEU A 17 -13.75 -3.36 -2.83
N GLU A 18 -13.62 -2.41 -1.92
CA GLU A 18 -14.70 -1.57 -1.42
C GLU A 18 -14.41 -0.13 -1.85
N LEU A 19 -15.19 0.37 -2.82
CA LEU A 19 -15.09 1.76 -3.28
C LEU A 19 -16.04 2.65 -2.50
N THR A 20 -15.49 3.67 -1.86
CA THR A 20 -16.27 4.75 -1.24
C THR A 20 -15.93 6.06 -1.94
N LEU A 21 -16.94 6.66 -2.58
CA LEU A 21 -16.80 7.92 -3.27
C LEU A 21 -17.09 9.10 -2.32
N PRO A 22 -16.36 10.21 -2.44
CA PRO A 22 -16.67 11.42 -1.70
C PRO A 22 -17.96 12.07 -2.19
N ALA A 23 -18.45 13.03 -1.44
CA ALA A 23 -19.52 13.92 -1.89
C ALA A 23 -19.10 14.71 -3.15
N GLY A 24 -20.08 15.09 -3.98
CA GLY A 24 -19.80 15.78 -5.26
C GLY A 24 -19.89 14.85 -6.45
N ALA A 25 -19.83 15.40 -7.66
CA ALA A 25 -20.04 14.66 -8.91
C ALA A 25 -18.78 14.53 -9.79
N GLY A 26 -17.74 15.34 -9.53
CA GLY A 26 -16.50 15.34 -10.32
C GLY A 26 -15.54 14.21 -9.97
N PRO A 27 -14.49 14.03 -10.79
CA PRO A 27 -13.41 13.10 -10.48
C PRO A 27 -12.70 13.48 -9.18
N ALA A 28 -12.47 12.49 -8.33
CA ALA A 28 -11.74 12.64 -7.08
C ALA A 28 -10.41 11.87 -7.12
N PRO A 29 -9.34 12.40 -6.51
CA PRO A 29 -8.08 11.69 -6.44
C PRO A 29 -8.24 10.39 -5.66
N VAL A 30 -7.57 9.34 -6.14
CA VAL A 30 -7.74 7.97 -5.61
C VAL A 30 -6.71 7.63 -4.56
N VAL A 31 -7.18 7.10 -3.43
CA VAL A 31 -6.34 6.47 -2.41
C VAL A 31 -6.77 5.01 -2.21
N VAL A 32 -5.85 4.09 -2.45
CA VAL A 32 -6.05 2.66 -2.19
C VAL A 32 -5.47 2.31 -0.83
N VAL A 33 -6.25 1.64 0.02
CA VAL A 33 -5.85 1.26 1.37
C VAL A 33 -5.67 -0.25 1.46
N LEU A 34 -4.45 -0.68 1.85
CA LEU A 34 -4.06 -2.07 2.01
C LEU A 34 -3.87 -2.42 3.49
N HIS A 35 -4.65 -3.37 3.98
CA HIS A 35 -4.62 -3.77 5.39
C HIS A 35 -3.36 -4.56 5.77
N GLY A 36 -3.07 -4.61 7.07
CA GLY A 36 -2.01 -5.41 7.68
C GLY A 36 -2.41 -6.85 7.97
N GLY A 37 -1.72 -7.48 8.95
CA GLY A 37 -2.02 -8.82 9.44
C GLY A 37 -1.03 -9.90 9.01
N PHE A 38 0.24 -9.55 8.78
CA PHE A 38 1.31 -10.50 8.40
C PHE A 38 0.96 -11.41 7.21
N TRP A 39 0.15 -10.93 6.27
CA TRP A 39 -0.37 -11.70 5.11
C TRP A 39 -1.14 -12.97 5.51
N ARG A 40 -1.65 -13.09 6.75
CA ARG A 40 -2.38 -14.24 7.28
C ARG A 40 -3.89 -14.03 7.20
N ALA A 41 -4.63 -15.11 7.00
CA ALA A 41 -6.09 -15.12 6.88
C ALA A 41 -6.86 -14.66 8.14
N ALA A 42 -6.17 -14.49 9.28
CA ALA A 42 -6.79 -14.03 10.53
C ALA A 42 -7.25 -12.56 10.51
N HIS A 43 -6.83 -11.78 9.52
CA HIS A 43 -7.15 -10.36 9.38
C HIS A 43 -7.51 -10.06 7.93
N GLY A 44 -8.38 -9.09 7.70
CA GLY A 44 -8.85 -8.72 6.37
C GLY A 44 -9.14 -7.23 6.22
N VAL A 45 -9.95 -6.90 5.24
CA VAL A 45 -10.28 -5.53 4.82
C VAL A 45 -10.90 -4.70 5.94
N GLU A 46 -11.46 -5.31 6.98
CA GLU A 46 -12.00 -4.62 8.16
C GLU A 46 -10.99 -3.66 8.81
N LEU A 47 -9.69 -3.96 8.70
CA LEU A 47 -8.62 -3.07 9.21
C LEU A 47 -8.36 -1.85 8.32
N ALA A 48 -8.79 -1.89 7.05
CA ALA A 48 -8.65 -0.76 6.13
C ALA A 48 -9.87 0.17 6.12
N ARG A 49 -11.07 -0.36 6.46
CA ARG A 49 -12.35 0.37 6.37
C ARG A 49 -12.37 1.69 7.14
N PRO A 50 -11.88 1.80 8.39
CA PRO A 50 -11.92 3.07 9.12
C PRO A 50 -11.13 4.19 8.41
N LEU A 51 -9.95 3.86 7.86
CA LEU A 51 -9.12 4.81 7.13
C LEU A 51 -9.75 5.19 5.79
N ALA A 52 -10.34 4.23 5.07
CA ALA A 52 -11.03 4.48 3.82
C ALA A 52 -12.27 5.37 4.01
N ALA A 53 -13.02 5.18 5.10
CA ALA A 53 -14.16 6.01 5.43
C ALA A 53 -13.75 7.45 5.74
N ASP A 54 -12.69 7.65 6.51
CA ASP A 54 -12.14 8.98 6.82
C ASP A 54 -11.64 9.69 5.56
N LEU A 55 -10.91 9.00 4.69
CA LEU A 55 -10.46 9.53 3.39
C LEU A 55 -11.62 9.96 2.50
N ALA A 56 -12.69 9.16 2.43
CA ALA A 56 -13.87 9.53 1.65
C ALA A 56 -14.56 10.77 2.22
N GLY A 57 -14.63 10.90 3.55
CA GLY A 57 -15.09 12.11 4.23
C GLY A 57 -14.26 13.36 3.92
N ALA A 58 -12.95 13.17 3.67
CA ALA A 58 -11.99 14.23 3.32
C ALA A 58 -11.90 14.53 1.80
N GLY A 59 -12.78 13.93 0.98
CA GLY A 59 -12.86 14.24 -0.45
C GLY A 59 -12.03 13.36 -1.36
N TRP A 60 -11.56 12.20 -0.90
CA TRP A 60 -10.83 11.21 -1.69
C TRP A 60 -11.76 10.09 -2.18
N ALA A 61 -11.55 9.58 -3.38
CA ALA A 61 -12.09 8.29 -3.77
C ALA A 61 -11.27 7.21 -3.08
N ALA A 62 -11.85 6.61 -2.02
CA ALA A 62 -11.15 5.65 -1.17
C ALA A 62 -11.48 4.22 -1.59
N VAL A 63 -10.45 3.39 -1.75
CA VAL A 63 -10.58 1.98 -2.17
C VAL A 63 -9.91 1.09 -1.13
N ALA A 64 -10.69 0.42 -0.29
CA ALA A 64 -10.18 -0.61 0.61
C ALA A 64 -10.11 -1.94 -0.14
N VAL A 65 -8.96 -2.60 -0.13
CA VAL A 65 -8.73 -3.83 -0.90
C VAL A 65 -8.59 -5.03 0.03
N GLU A 66 -9.40 -6.06 -0.25
CA GLU A 66 -9.19 -7.41 0.27
C GLU A 66 -8.32 -8.19 -0.72
N TYR A 67 -7.54 -9.12 -0.25
CA TYR A 67 -6.66 -9.96 -1.06
C TYR A 67 -6.47 -11.33 -0.43
N ARG A 68 -6.16 -12.37 -1.22
CA ARG A 68 -5.90 -13.70 -0.70
C ARG A 68 -4.68 -13.73 0.22
N ARG A 69 -4.80 -14.38 1.36
CA ARG A 69 -3.80 -14.44 2.42
C ARG A 69 -3.33 -15.87 2.66
N VAL A 70 -2.18 -16.02 3.27
CA VAL A 70 -1.65 -17.32 3.71
C VAL A 70 -2.67 -18.00 4.65
N GLY A 71 -3.07 -19.19 4.28
CA GLY A 71 -4.15 -19.94 4.95
C GLY A 71 -5.52 -19.81 4.27
N ALA A 72 -5.68 -18.91 3.27
CA ALA A 72 -6.89 -18.74 2.47
C ALA A 72 -6.52 -18.49 0.99
N GLY A 73 -5.82 -19.42 0.37
CA GLY A 73 -5.45 -19.37 -1.06
C GLY A 73 -4.36 -18.37 -1.42
N GLY A 74 -3.83 -17.59 -0.47
CA GLY A 74 -2.82 -16.57 -0.70
C GLY A 74 -1.38 -17.01 -0.36
N GLY A 75 -0.50 -16.04 -0.26
CA GLY A 75 0.95 -16.17 -0.26
C GLY A 75 1.51 -15.85 -1.64
N TRP A 76 2.81 -16.07 -1.84
CA TRP A 76 3.46 -15.81 -3.14
C TRP A 76 3.08 -16.87 -4.19
N PRO A 77 2.66 -16.53 -5.43
CA PRO A 77 2.54 -15.15 -5.93
C PRO A 77 1.13 -14.54 -5.70
N ALA A 78 0.14 -15.35 -5.31
CA ALA A 78 -1.28 -15.01 -5.35
C ALA A 78 -1.62 -13.67 -4.66
N THR A 79 -1.05 -13.38 -3.48
CA THR A 79 -1.30 -12.12 -2.76
C THR A 79 -0.84 -10.89 -3.54
N VAL A 80 0.34 -10.93 -4.17
CA VAL A 80 0.83 -9.77 -4.94
C VAL A 80 0.11 -9.65 -6.27
N GLU A 81 -0.30 -10.76 -6.89
CA GLU A 81 -1.14 -10.77 -8.09
C GLU A 81 -2.51 -10.16 -7.81
N ASP A 82 -3.09 -10.42 -6.63
CA ASP A 82 -4.36 -9.84 -6.20
C ASP A 82 -4.26 -8.32 -6.03
N VAL A 83 -3.22 -7.84 -5.34
CA VAL A 83 -2.99 -6.39 -5.21
C VAL A 83 -2.79 -5.74 -6.57
N ALA A 84 -2.05 -6.39 -7.47
CA ALA A 84 -1.87 -5.91 -8.84
C ALA A 84 -3.21 -5.85 -9.59
N ALA A 85 -4.01 -6.92 -9.52
CA ALA A 85 -5.30 -7.01 -10.19
C ALA A 85 -6.31 -5.98 -9.65
N ALA A 86 -6.34 -5.74 -8.34
CA ALA A 86 -7.18 -4.73 -7.72
C ALA A 86 -6.86 -3.32 -8.23
N LEU A 87 -5.56 -2.96 -8.30
CA LEU A 87 -5.11 -1.68 -8.85
C LEU A 87 -5.43 -1.56 -10.34
N ASP A 88 -5.19 -2.61 -11.12
CA ASP A 88 -5.39 -2.63 -12.56
C ASP A 88 -6.88 -2.72 -12.94
N ALA A 89 -7.78 -3.03 -11.99
CA ALA A 89 -9.22 -3.00 -12.17
C ALA A 89 -9.83 -1.59 -12.04
N LEU A 90 -9.13 -0.62 -11.43
CA LEU A 90 -9.66 0.73 -11.16
C LEU A 90 -10.30 1.42 -12.37
N PRO A 91 -9.73 1.36 -13.60
CA PRO A 91 -10.34 1.98 -14.78
C PRO A 91 -11.66 1.33 -15.24
N GLY A 92 -11.95 0.12 -14.79
CA GLY A 92 -13.17 -0.63 -15.13
C GLY A 92 -14.22 -0.67 -14.03
N LEU A 93 -14.01 0.05 -12.92
CA LEU A 93 -14.98 0.07 -11.81
C LEU A 93 -16.27 0.79 -12.20
N PRO A 94 -17.41 0.45 -11.57
CA PRO A 94 -18.57 1.32 -11.57
C PRO A 94 -18.14 2.74 -11.17
N ASP A 95 -18.71 3.75 -11.82
CA ASP A 95 -18.33 5.15 -11.58
C ASP A 95 -16.83 5.50 -11.83
N ALA A 96 -16.12 4.74 -12.68
CA ALA A 96 -14.72 5.03 -13.01
C ALA A 96 -14.50 6.46 -13.51
N GLY A 97 -15.49 7.10 -14.13
CA GLY A 97 -15.46 8.51 -14.51
C GLY A 97 -15.37 9.49 -13.32
N ARG A 98 -15.60 9.01 -12.11
CA ARG A 98 -15.42 9.77 -10.86
C ARG A 98 -14.06 9.56 -10.18
N LEU A 99 -13.17 8.81 -10.82
CA LEU A 99 -11.83 8.50 -10.31
C LEU A 99 -10.79 9.29 -11.10
N ASP A 100 -10.01 10.12 -10.44
CA ASP A 100 -8.78 10.67 -11.03
C ASP A 100 -7.66 9.63 -10.94
N LEU A 101 -7.45 8.92 -12.04
CA LEU A 101 -6.43 7.88 -12.17
C LEU A 101 -5.09 8.39 -12.72
N SER A 102 -4.90 9.70 -12.89
CA SER A 102 -3.64 10.28 -13.36
C SER A 102 -2.47 9.99 -12.41
N GLY A 103 -2.79 9.62 -11.16
CA GLY A 103 -1.79 9.16 -10.20
C GLY A 103 -2.45 8.68 -8.91
N VAL A 104 -2.44 7.39 -8.73
CA VAL A 104 -3.00 6.74 -7.54
C VAL A 104 -2.01 6.80 -6.39
N THR A 105 -2.53 7.06 -5.18
CA THR A 105 -1.77 6.89 -3.93
C THR A 105 -2.16 5.57 -3.28
N VAL A 106 -1.18 4.81 -2.79
CA VAL A 106 -1.43 3.58 -2.03
C VAL A 106 -0.98 3.77 -0.59
N VAL A 107 -1.88 3.56 0.35
CA VAL A 107 -1.62 3.59 1.80
C VAL A 107 -1.64 2.16 2.32
N GLY A 108 -0.67 1.77 3.11
CA GLY A 108 -0.67 0.43 3.69
C GLY A 108 0.01 0.37 5.05
N HIS A 109 -0.55 -0.47 5.92
CA HIS A 109 -0.04 -0.71 7.27
C HIS A 109 0.63 -2.08 7.39
N SER A 110 1.80 -2.16 8.02
CA SER A 110 2.47 -3.43 8.34
C SER A 110 2.72 -4.28 7.08
N ALA A 111 2.10 -5.45 6.95
CA ALA A 111 2.09 -6.26 5.72
C ALA A 111 1.47 -5.50 4.54
N GLY A 112 0.44 -4.66 4.75
CA GLY A 112 -0.10 -3.75 3.75
C GLY A 112 0.89 -2.68 3.33
N GLY A 113 1.72 -2.19 4.27
CA GLY A 113 2.83 -1.27 3.95
C GLY A 113 3.88 -1.90 3.04
N HIS A 114 4.18 -3.19 3.24
CA HIS A 114 4.97 -3.96 2.29
C HIS A 114 4.31 -3.99 0.90
N LEU A 115 3.01 -4.33 0.84
CA LEU A 115 2.28 -4.43 -0.42
C LEU A 115 2.14 -3.06 -1.12
N ALA A 116 2.02 -1.96 -0.37
CA ALA A 116 1.99 -0.59 -0.91
C ALA A 116 3.34 -0.21 -1.54
N ALA A 117 4.45 -0.47 -0.85
CA ALA A 117 5.79 -0.23 -1.38
C ALA A 117 6.09 -1.11 -2.61
N TRP A 118 5.65 -2.37 -2.58
CA TRP A 118 5.76 -3.28 -3.71
C TRP A 118 4.93 -2.80 -4.91
N ALA A 119 3.70 -2.34 -4.68
CA ALA A 119 2.82 -1.81 -5.71
C ALA A 119 3.42 -0.58 -6.41
N ALA A 120 4.04 0.33 -5.66
CA ALA A 120 4.78 1.47 -6.21
C ALA A 120 5.97 1.03 -7.08
N GLY A 121 6.62 -0.08 -6.73
CA GLY A 121 7.76 -0.63 -7.46
C GLY A 121 7.42 -1.56 -8.63
N ARG A 122 6.14 -1.83 -8.95
CA ARG A 122 5.70 -2.80 -9.98
C ARG A 122 6.30 -2.52 -11.36
N GLY A 123 6.52 -1.26 -11.71
CA GLY A 123 7.14 -0.88 -12.98
C GLY A 123 8.59 -1.39 -13.16
N ARG A 124 9.24 -1.81 -12.06
CA ARG A 124 10.61 -2.37 -12.07
C ARG A 124 10.64 -3.89 -12.20
N LEU A 125 9.48 -4.53 -12.14
CA LEU A 125 9.40 -5.98 -12.29
C LEU A 125 9.72 -6.38 -13.74
N PRO A 126 10.49 -7.46 -13.94
CA PRO A 126 10.73 -7.96 -15.29
C PRO A 126 9.43 -8.46 -15.93
N ALA A 127 9.35 -8.37 -17.25
CA ALA A 127 8.20 -8.86 -18.01
C ALA A 127 7.89 -10.33 -17.65
N GLY A 128 6.59 -10.64 -17.47
CA GLY A 128 6.12 -11.95 -17.06
C GLY A 128 6.32 -12.30 -15.57
N ALA A 129 6.86 -11.38 -14.75
CA ALA A 129 6.83 -11.58 -13.31
C ALA A 129 5.41 -11.33 -12.75
N PRO A 130 5.04 -12.00 -11.64
CA PRO A 130 3.75 -11.75 -10.99
C PRO A 130 3.52 -10.26 -10.72
N GLY A 131 2.42 -9.72 -11.21
CA GLY A 131 2.05 -8.31 -11.05
C GLY A 131 2.83 -7.29 -11.88
N ALA A 132 3.66 -7.72 -12.83
CA ALA A 132 4.37 -6.81 -13.75
C ALA A 132 3.42 -6.10 -14.72
N GLY A 133 3.86 -4.95 -15.27
CA GLY A 133 3.11 -4.20 -16.27
C GLY A 133 1.90 -3.46 -15.68
N PRO A 134 2.08 -2.52 -14.73
CA PRO A 134 0.97 -1.78 -14.13
C PRO A 134 0.17 -1.00 -15.18
N ARG A 135 -1.16 -1.11 -15.13
CA ARG A 135 -2.08 -0.35 -15.99
C ARG A 135 -2.38 1.04 -15.43
N VAL A 136 -2.26 1.18 -14.11
CA VAL A 136 -2.51 2.43 -13.40
C VAL A 136 -1.22 2.85 -12.68
N PRO A 137 -0.76 4.09 -12.84
CA PRO A 137 0.46 4.56 -12.19
C PRO A 137 0.22 4.78 -10.70
N VAL A 138 1.01 4.12 -9.86
CA VAL A 138 1.13 4.46 -8.44
C VAL A 138 2.20 5.55 -8.32
N THR A 139 1.77 6.76 -8.05
CA THR A 139 2.67 7.94 -8.00
C THR A 139 3.02 8.36 -6.59
N ALA A 140 2.37 7.76 -5.59
CA ALA A 140 2.69 7.97 -4.18
C ALA A 140 2.38 6.73 -3.33
N ALA A 141 3.13 6.56 -2.25
CA ALA A 141 2.90 5.49 -1.27
C ALA A 141 3.08 6.00 0.16
N VAL A 142 2.16 5.63 1.04
CA VAL A 142 2.26 5.84 2.49
C VAL A 142 2.46 4.48 3.16
N LEU A 143 3.57 4.34 3.86
CA LEU A 143 4.05 3.08 4.43
C LEU A 143 4.03 3.18 5.97
N GLN A 144 2.92 2.77 6.58
CA GLN A 144 2.74 2.79 8.03
C GLN A 144 3.32 1.52 8.64
N ALA A 145 4.45 1.62 9.33
CA ALA A 145 5.18 0.49 9.93
C ALA A 145 5.37 -0.70 8.97
N GLY A 146 5.71 -0.43 7.71
CA GLY A 146 5.80 -1.46 6.66
C GLY A 146 6.93 -2.46 6.88
N VAL A 147 6.72 -3.72 6.45
CA VAL A 147 7.77 -4.75 6.37
C VAL A 147 8.52 -4.58 5.06
N LEU A 148 9.52 -3.70 5.02
CA LEU A 148 10.09 -3.13 3.80
C LEU A 148 11.42 -3.75 3.33
N ASP A 149 12.11 -4.52 4.21
CA ASP A 149 13.28 -5.36 3.91
C ASP A 149 12.94 -6.81 4.30
N LEU A 150 12.38 -7.55 3.34
CA LEU A 150 11.90 -8.92 3.57
C LEU A 150 13.03 -9.89 3.93
N ARG A 151 14.23 -9.71 3.37
CA ARG A 151 15.38 -10.57 3.69
C ARG A 151 15.80 -10.42 5.14
N ARG A 152 15.83 -9.20 5.64
CA ARG A 152 16.16 -8.92 7.04
C ARG A 152 15.04 -9.38 7.98
N ALA A 153 13.78 -9.10 7.64
CA ALA A 153 12.62 -9.57 8.39
C ALA A 153 12.59 -11.11 8.50
N ALA A 154 12.90 -11.81 7.41
CA ALA A 154 13.01 -13.28 7.42
C ALA A 154 14.15 -13.78 8.32
N ARG A 155 15.35 -13.17 8.24
CA ARG A 155 16.48 -13.52 9.12
C ARG A 155 16.14 -13.34 10.59
N ARG A 156 15.39 -12.28 10.93
CA ARG A 156 14.92 -11.99 12.29
C ARG A 156 13.68 -12.78 12.71
N ARG A 157 13.15 -13.62 11.82
CA ARG A 157 11.93 -14.44 12.05
C ARG A 157 10.72 -13.58 12.44
N LEU A 158 10.62 -12.36 11.90
CA LEU A 158 9.57 -11.41 12.21
C LEU A 158 8.18 -12.05 12.09
N GLY A 159 7.26 -11.74 13.03
CA GLY A 159 5.91 -12.25 13.05
C GLY A 159 5.84 -13.78 13.06
N ALA A 160 6.68 -14.48 13.86
CA ALA A 160 6.77 -15.94 13.87
C ALA A 160 6.98 -16.52 12.45
N ARG A 161 7.99 -16.02 11.74
CA ARG A 161 8.38 -16.41 10.36
C ARG A 161 7.31 -16.08 9.31
N ALA A 162 6.54 -15.02 9.49
CA ALA A 162 5.49 -14.64 8.54
C ALA A 162 6.01 -14.44 7.11
N VAL A 163 7.18 -13.83 6.93
CA VAL A 163 7.80 -13.66 5.61
C VAL A 163 8.11 -15.01 4.94
N GLN A 164 8.60 -15.99 5.72
CA GLN A 164 8.87 -17.33 5.18
C GLN A 164 7.57 -18.05 4.81
N ALA A 165 6.51 -17.89 5.59
CA ALA A 165 5.19 -18.43 5.26
C ALA A 165 4.65 -17.77 3.98
N PHE A 166 4.71 -16.45 3.86
CA PHE A 166 4.30 -15.69 2.69
C PHE A 166 5.04 -16.10 1.42
N LEU A 167 6.37 -16.22 1.46
CA LEU A 167 7.21 -16.53 0.29
C LEU A 167 7.45 -18.04 0.08
N GLY A 168 6.91 -18.90 0.95
CA GLY A 168 7.06 -20.36 0.88
C GLY A 168 8.47 -20.83 1.23
N GLY A 169 9.22 -20.09 2.05
CA GLY A 169 10.55 -20.48 2.54
C GLY A 169 11.51 -19.31 2.74
N GLY A 170 12.70 -19.61 3.22
CA GLY A 170 13.73 -18.62 3.52
C GLY A 170 14.46 -18.07 2.26
N PRO A 171 15.20 -16.94 2.41
CA PRO A 171 15.80 -16.22 1.28
C PRO A 171 16.85 -17.01 0.49
N ARG A 172 17.52 -17.98 1.10
CA ARG A 172 18.47 -18.85 0.37
C ARG A 172 17.73 -19.83 -0.57
N ARG A 173 16.61 -20.43 -0.11
CA ARG A 173 15.81 -21.42 -0.87
C ARG A 173 14.88 -20.78 -1.88
N ARG A 174 14.45 -19.53 -1.68
CA ARG A 174 13.47 -18.80 -2.50
C ARG A 174 14.04 -17.47 -3.01
N ALA A 175 15.32 -17.44 -3.36
CA ALA A 175 16.05 -16.22 -3.71
C ALA A 175 15.34 -15.37 -4.79
N ARG A 176 14.75 -16.01 -5.83
CA ARG A 176 14.00 -15.32 -6.88
C ARG A 176 12.71 -14.68 -6.35
N ARG A 177 11.97 -15.36 -5.45
CA ARG A 177 10.74 -14.78 -4.85
C ARG A 177 11.09 -13.54 -4.04
N TYR A 178 12.14 -13.59 -3.22
CA TYR A 178 12.63 -12.42 -2.49
C TYR A 178 13.12 -11.30 -3.42
N ALA A 179 13.71 -11.62 -4.57
CA ALA A 179 14.14 -10.59 -5.52
C ALA A 179 12.95 -9.83 -6.13
N LEU A 180 11.79 -10.49 -6.31
CA LEU A 180 10.60 -9.93 -6.91
C LEU A 180 9.61 -9.34 -5.90
N ALA A 181 9.66 -9.76 -4.63
CA ALA A 181 8.73 -9.35 -3.59
C ALA A 181 9.30 -8.29 -2.65
N ASP A 182 10.62 -8.17 -2.51
CA ASP A 182 11.27 -7.31 -1.52
C ASP A 182 11.31 -5.85 -2.01
N PRO A 183 10.58 -4.89 -1.36
CA PRO A 183 10.48 -3.52 -1.83
C PRO A 183 11.81 -2.81 -2.05
N VAL A 184 12.81 -3.02 -1.17
CA VAL A 184 14.15 -2.44 -1.35
C VAL A 184 14.86 -2.91 -2.64
N ARG A 185 14.37 -3.97 -3.29
CA ARG A 185 14.93 -4.49 -4.55
C ARG A 185 14.25 -3.90 -5.79
N LEU A 186 13.15 -3.17 -5.60
CA LEU A 186 12.37 -2.55 -6.66
C LEU A 186 12.62 -1.03 -6.76
N LEU A 187 13.60 -0.53 -6.04
CA LEU A 187 14.02 0.87 -6.09
C LEU A 187 14.88 1.16 -7.34
N PRO A 188 14.85 2.39 -7.92
CA PRO A 188 13.90 3.45 -7.58
C PRO A 188 12.49 3.14 -8.11
N THR A 189 11.47 3.56 -7.35
CA THR A 189 10.07 3.40 -7.75
C THR A 189 9.56 4.54 -8.62
N GLY A 190 10.16 5.72 -8.49
CA GLY A 190 9.69 6.98 -9.05
C GLY A 190 8.48 7.58 -8.33
N ALA A 191 7.94 6.88 -7.34
CA ALA A 191 6.84 7.37 -6.51
C ALA A 191 7.36 8.26 -5.36
N GLU A 192 6.52 9.18 -4.90
CA GLU A 192 6.75 9.94 -3.69
C GLU A 192 6.32 9.12 -2.47
N VAL A 193 7.20 8.94 -1.50
CA VAL A 193 6.98 8.01 -0.40
C VAL A 193 6.98 8.72 0.95
N LEU A 194 5.98 8.42 1.78
CA LEU A 194 5.95 8.75 3.21
C LEU A 194 6.05 7.45 4.02
N CYS A 195 7.09 7.33 4.86
CA CYS A 195 7.17 6.31 5.88
C CYS A 195 6.74 6.89 7.23
N VAL A 196 5.72 6.31 7.86
CA VAL A 196 5.28 6.67 9.23
C VAL A 196 5.53 5.50 10.16
N HIS A 197 6.19 5.73 11.31
CA HIS A 197 6.52 4.64 12.23
C HIS A 197 6.37 5.07 13.68
N GLY A 198 5.80 4.18 14.50
CA GLY A 198 5.72 4.36 15.95
C GLY A 198 7.09 4.13 16.61
N THR A 199 7.52 5.03 17.50
CA THR A 199 8.81 4.89 18.19
C THR A 199 8.85 3.72 19.16
N GLY A 200 7.69 3.27 19.65
CA GLY A 200 7.51 2.11 20.52
C GLY A 200 7.00 0.86 19.80
N ASP A 201 7.18 0.76 18.46
CA ASP A 201 6.71 -0.41 17.69
C ASP A 201 7.56 -1.66 18.01
N ASP A 202 6.96 -2.59 18.73
CA ASP A 202 7.53 -3.89 19.12
C ASP A 202 7.18 -5.05 18.14
N VAL A 203 6.30 -4.79 17.16
CA VAL A 203 5.86 -5.76 16.15
C VAL A 203 6.73 -5.68 14.91
N VAL A 204 6.86 -4.48 14.32
CA VAL A 204 7.73 -4.21 13.18
C VAL A 204 8.76 -3.15 13.58
N PRO A 205 10.05 -3.49 13.72
CA PRO A 205 11.05 -2.53 14.21
C PRO A 205 11.17 -1.31 13.28
N PRO A 206 11.28 -0.06 13.82
CA PRO A 206 11.44 1.19 13.05
C PRO A 206 12.57 1.16 12.01
N GLY A 207 13.62 0.39 12.27
CA GLY A 207 14.70 0.16 11.31
C GLY A 207 14.25 -0.49 9.97
N GLN A 208 13.00 -0.91 9.81
CA GLN A 208 12.46 -1.31 8.50
C GLN A 208 12.24 -0.06 7.64
N SER A 209 11.55 0.96 8.17
CA SER A 209 11.32 2.23 7.48
C SER A 209 12.61 3.01 7.25
N GLU A 210 13.49 3.10 8.25
CA GLU A 210 14.77 3.81 8.15
C GLU A 210 15.64 3.27 7.00
N ARG A 211 15.79 1.95 6.91
CA ARG A 211 16.60 1.33 5.85
C ARG A 211 15.98 1.45 4.47
N TYR A 212 14.67 1.31 4.38
CA TYR A 212 13.97 1.51 3.12
C TYR A 212 14.16 2.95 2.63
N ALA A 213 13.93 3.93 3.50
CA ALA A 213 14.08 5.33 3.17
C ALA A 213 15.51 5.69 2.75
N ALA A 214 16.51 5.19 3.49
CA ALA A 214 17.91 5.40 3.11
C ALA A 214 18.25 4.79 1.73
N ALA A 215 17.73 3.59 1.44
CA ALA A 215 17.94 2.94 0.14
C ALA A 215 17.18 3.67 -0.99
N ALA A 216 15.95 4.14 -0.73
CA ALA A 216 15.13 4.87 -1.68
C ALA A 216 15.77 6.23 -2.03
N ALA A 217 16.22 6.99 -1.03
CA ALA A 217 16.93 8.24 -1.24
C ALA A 217 18.24 8.03 -2.03
N ALA A 218 19.02 6.99 -1.70
CA ALA A 218 20.24 6.64 -2.44
C ALA A 218 19.95 6.23 -3.90
N ALA A 219 18.75 5.69 -4.19
CA ALA A 219 18.30 5.36 -5.53
C ALA A 219 17.69 6.54 -6.29
N GLY A 220 17.50 7.70 -5.65
CA GLY A 220 16.95 8.93 -6.25
C GLY A 220 15.45 9.12 -6.07
N ASP A 221 14.76 8.26 -5.28
CA ASP A 221 13.36 8.46 -4.93
C ASP A 221 13.19 9.59 -3.88
N ARG A 222 12.05 10.28 -3.94
CA ARG A 222 11.64 11.22 -2.89
C ARG A 222 10.97 10.47 -1.76
N VAL A 223 11.60 10.48 -0.60
CA VAL A 223 11.11 9.77 0.59
C VAL A 223 11.18 10.66 1.83
N GLU A 224 10.09 10.68 2.57
CA GLU A 224 9.97 11.35 3.86
C GLU A 224 9.78 10.29 4.96
N VAL A 225 10.43 10.47 6.10
CA VAL A 225 10.25 9.60 7.28
C VAL A 225 9.70 10.44 8.42
N ARG A 226 8.61 9.99 9.01
CA ARG A 226 8.01 10.57 10.21
C ARG A 226 7.89 9.50 11.29
N THR A 227 8.36 9.83 12.46
CA THR A 227 8.17 9.01 13.66
C THR A 227 7.16 9.68 14.58
N VAL A 228 6.32 8.88 15.21
CA VAL A 228 5.30 9.32 16.16
C VAL A 228 5.43 8.52 17.46
N PRO A 229 5.05 9.06 18.60
CA PRO A 229 4.92 8.26 19.83
C PRO A 229 3.92 7.11 19.63
N GLY A 230 4.15 5.98 20.30
CA GLY A 230 3.21 4.86 20.32
C GLY A 230 3.71 3.61 19.59
N GLY A 231 2.89 2.57 19.61
CA GLY A 231 3.17 1.24 19.07
C GLY A 231 2.53 0.99 17.70
N HIS A 232 2.60 -0.26 17.28
CA HIS A 232 2.24 -0.70 15.93
C HIS A 232 0.82 -0.33 15.48
N MET A 233 -0.17 -0.56 16.33
CA MET A 233 -1.58 -0.36 15.97
C MET A 233 -2.08 1.08 16.06
N GLY A 234 -1.39 1.96 16.79
CA GLY A 234 -1.73 3.38 16.87
C GLY A 234 -1.63 4.13 15.54
N LEU A 235 -0.93 3.54 14.56
CA LEU A 235 -0.76 4.13 13.23
C LEU A 235 -2.03 4.07 12.36
N VAL A 236 -2.97 3.19 12.68
CA VAL A 236 -4.23 2.98 11.94
C VAL A 236 -5.46 3.49 12.70
N ASP A 237 -5.27 4.25 13.75
CA ASP A 237 -6.36 4.95 14.43
C ASP A 237 -6.72 6.23 13.65
N PRO A 238 -7.95 6.34 13.09
CA PRO A 238 -8.36 7.53 12.34
C PRO A 238 -8.35 8.82 13.16
N ALA A 239 -8.47 8.74 14.49
CA ALA A 239 -8.39 9.87 15.41
C ALA A 239 -6.95 10.15 15.91
N GLY A 240 -5.98 9.29 15.54
CA GLY A 240 -4.61 9.34 16.03
C GLY A 240 -3.74 10.37 15.32
N GLU A 241 -2.68 10.82 16.02
CA GLU A 241 -1.66 11.74 15.49
C GLU A 241 -1.00 11.21 14.20
N ALA A 242 -0.70 9.92 14.16
CA ALA A 242 -0.08 9.29 12.99
C ALA A 242 -0.95 9.42 11.74
N TRP A 243 -2.26 9.24 11.90
CA TRP A 243 -3.18 9.37 10.78
C TRP A 243 -3.41 10.83 10.38
N ALA A 244 -3.48 11.75 11.32
CA ALA A 244 -3.53 13.19 11.03
C ALA A 244 -2.33 13.63 10.17
N LEU A 245 -1.12 13.16 10.50
CA LEU A 245 0.09 13.39 9.71
C LEU A 245 0.00 12.82 8.29
N VAL A 246 -0.59 11.64 8.11
CA VAL A 246 -0.83 11.05 6.79
C VAL A 246 -1.81 11.90 5.99
N ARG A 247 -2.92 12.34 6.58
CA ARG A 247 -3.90 13.23 5.92
C ARG A 247 -3.27 14.54 5.45
N ASP A 248 -2.53 15.20 6.33
CA ASP A 248 -1.81 16.45 6.00
C ASP A 248 -0.84 16.26 4.83
N TRP A 249 -0.14 15.13 4.79
CA TRP A 249 0.76 14.83 3.69
C TRP A 249 0.01 14.59 2.37
N LEU A 250 -1.11 13.88 2.41
CA LEU A 250 -1.98 13.64 1.25
C LEU A 250 -2.57 14.95 0.73
N GLU A 251 -3.02 15.86 1.61
CA GLU A 251 -3.58 17.15 1.25
C GLU A 251 -2.54 18.05 0.57
N ARG A 252 -1.36 18.21 1.17
CA ARG A 252 -0.26 18.96 0.55
C ARG A 252 0.08 18.45 -0.86
N ARG A 253 0.03 17.14 -1.04
CA ARG A 253 0.30 16.51 -2.33
C ARG A 253 -0.83 16.78 -3.33
N ARG A 254 -2.07 16.79 -2.92
CA ARG A 254 -3.23 17.15 -3.75
C ARG A 254 -3.12 18.59 -4.23
N ASP A 255 -2.83 19.51 -3.33
CA ASP A 255 -2.73 20.94 -3.62
C ASP A 255 -1.52 21.25 -4.53
N GLY A 256 -0.40 20.58 -4.35
CA GLY A 256 0.77 20.67 -5.22
C GLY A 256 0.55 20.13 -6.65
N ARG A 257 -0.43 19.26 -6.87
CA ARG A 257 -0.86 18.84 -8.21
C ARG A 257 -1.78 19.87 -8.86
N GLY A 258 -2.70 20.50 -8.09
CA GLY A 258 -3.58 21.55 -8.57
C GLY A 258 -2.82 22.79 -9.06
N GLY A 259 -1.70 23.15 -8.42
CA GLY A 259 -0.87 24.28 -8.79
C GLY A 259 -0.04 24.12 -10.07
N ARG A 260 0.04 22.93 -10.65
CA ARG A 260 0.78 22.69 -11.92
C ARG A 260 -0.08 22.75 -13.18
N THR A 261 -1.38 22.98 -13.07
CA THR A 261 -2.30 23.00 -14.22
C THR A 261 -2.47 24.40 -14.86
N THR A 262 -1.77 25.43 -14.39
CA THR A 262 -1.82 26.79 -14.96
C THR A 262 -0.42 27.32 -15.27
N LEU A 263 0.21 26.77 -16.30
CA LEU A 263 1.16 27.52 -17.14
C LEU A 263 0.75 27.21 -18.58
N GLU A 264 -0.22 27.99 -19.06
CA GLU A 264 -0.39 28.16 -20.49
C GLU A 264 0.72 29.06 -21.03
N PRO A 265 1.14 28.84 -22.30
CA PRO A 265 2.25 29.55 -22.95
C PRO A 265 1.94 31.01 -23.28
#